data_4925c6003f9606a6467f1abc220a316e
#
_entry.id   4925c6003f9606a6467f1abc220a316e
#
_cell.length_a   1.000
_cell.length_b   1.000
_cell.length_c   1.000
_cell.angle_alpha   90.00
_cell.angle_beta   90.00
_cell.angle_gamma   90.00
#
_symmetry.space_group_name_H-M   'P 1'
#
loop_
_entity.id
_entity.type
_entity.pdbx_description
1 polymer ?
#
loop_
_entity_poly.entity_id
_entity_poly.type
_entity_poly.pdbx_seq_one_letter_code
_entity_poly.pdbx_strand_id
1 'polypeptide(L)'
;LIIQYLGASDCKLQEGSMRADVNLSVREVGAEEFGTRTEMKNLNSFKAIKRAIEGEMERQIDLIEAGEKVVQETRRWDDTKGASYAMRSKEDAQDYRYFPDPDLVPIEISDEWMDKVRDAQPEFRDEKKVRYKEEYDLPDYDIDIITGSKHLADIFEATIALGSEPKEVSNWLMGETIRLVNESEMDIDDVSFKPEHLAKLIEMIKNNEINRSVGKEVFEKVFKEDIDPAA
;
A
#
# COMPACT_ATOMS: atom_id res chain seq x y z
N LEU A 1 3.13 -0.73 1.83
CA LEU A 1 3.15 -2.20 2.00
C LEU A 1 3.85 -2.61 3.30
N ILE A 2 5.14 -2.29 3.56
CA ILE A 2 5.84 -2.72 4.80
C ILE A 2 5.03 -2.38 6.06
N ILE A 3 4.54 -1.16 6.20
CA ILE A 3 3.75 -0.71 7.36
C ILE A 3 2.42 -1.48 7.47
N GLN A 4 1.79 -1.79 6.34
CA GLN A 4 0.56 -2.61 6.29
C GLN A 4 0.85 -4.06 6.71
N TYR A 5 1.93 -4.66 6.19
CA TYR A 5 2.33 -6.02 6.56
C TYR A 5 2.69 -6.13 8.05
N LEU A 6 3.27 -5.09 8.64
CA LEU A 6 3.51 -5.01 10.08
C LEU A 6 2.23 -4.84 10.91
N GLY A 7 1.09 -4.55 10.28
CA GLY A 7 -0.14 -4.24 10.99
C GLY A 7 -0.11 -2.91 11.77
N ALA A 8 0.84 -2.03 11.45
CA ALA A 8 1.03 -0.76 12.16
C ALA A 8 0.09 0.35 11.64
N SER A 9 -0.33 0.29 10.37
CA SER A 9 -1.30 1.20 9.78
C SER A 9 -1.88 0.59 8.49
N ASP A 10 -3.12 0.96 8.15
CA ASP A 10 -3.74 0.68 6.85
C ASP A 10 -3.22 1.60 5.73
N CYS A 11 -2.43 2.63 6.08
CA CYS A 11 -1.79 3.57 5.16
C CYS A 11 -2.78 4.36 4.27
N LYS A 12 -4.00 4.57 4.72
CA LYS A 12 -5.01 5.34 3.99
C LYS A 12 -4.73 6.84 4.16
N LEU A 13 -4.14 7.45 3.13
CA LEU A 13 -3.80 8.88 3.10
C LEU A 13 -5.04 9.78 3.24
N GLN A 14 -6.18 9.37 2.67
CA GLN A 14 -7.44 10.12 2.69
C GLN A 14 -8.07 10.15 4.08
N GLU A 15 -7.88 9.10 4.87
CA GLU A 15 -8.43 8.96 6.22
C GLU A 15 -7.46 9.46 7.30
N GLY A 16 -6.26 9.90 6.89
CA GLY A 16 -5.25 10.44 7.81
C GLY A 16 -4.42 9.38 8.55
N SER A 17 -4.58 8.10 8.22
CA SER A 17 -3.78 7.01 8.80
C SER A 17 -2.32 7.05 8.36
N MET A 18 -2.05 7.76 7.25
CA MET A 18 -0.71 8.05 6.75
C MET A 18 -0.65 9.48 6.23
N ARG A 19 0.50 10.12 6.36
CA ARG A 19 0.76 11.44 5.81
C ARG A 19 2.01 11.42 4.95
N ALA A 20 1.98 12.18 3.86
CA ALA A 20 3.12 12.37 2.98
C ALA A 20 3.40 13.86 2.78
N ASP A 21 4.66 14.25 2.99
CA ASP A 21 5.18 15.56 2.65
C ASP A 21 6.34 15.34 1.65
N VAL A 22 6.32 16.06 0.52
CA VAL A 22 7.35 15.94 -0.51
C VAL A 22 8.28 17.13 -0.44
N ASN A 23 9.57 16.84 -0.35
CA ASN A 23 10.64 17.86 -0.46
C ASN A 23 11.36 17.64 -1.79
N LEU A 24 11.34 18.66 -2.64
CA LEU A 24 11.89 18.61 -3.99
C LEU A 24 12.84 19.78 -4.26
N SER A 25 13.94 19.49 -4.95
CA SER A 25 14.81 20.50 -5.57
C SER A 25 15.29 19.99 -6.92
N VAL A 26 15.50 20.91 -7.87
CA VAL A 26 16.05 20.61 -9.20
C VAL A 26 17.46 21.17 -9.29
N ARG A 27 18.37 20.43 -9.93
CA ARG A 27 19.74 20.88 -10.23
C ARG A 27 20.15 20.45 -11.64
N GLU A 28 21.12 21.12 -12.21
CA GLU A 28 21.72 20.71 -13.47
C GLU A 28 22.41 19.35 -13.35
N VAL A 29 22.43 18.59 -14.44
CA VAL A 29 23.13 17.31 -14.48
C VAL A 29 24.62 17.53 -14.31
N GLY A 30 25.20 16.89 -13.30
CA GLY A 30 26.62 17.02 -12.95
C GLY A 30 26.93 18.09 -11.90
N ALA A 31 25.94 18.89 -11.46
CA ALA A 31 26.12 19.79 -10.32
C ALA A 31 26.34 19.00 -9.02
N GLU A 32 27.29 19.44 -8.19
CA GLU A 32 27.58 18.79 -6.90
C GLU A 32 26.54 19.18 -5.84
N GLU A 33 26.10 20.42 -5.83
CA GLU A 33 25.17 20.95 -4.84
C GLU A 33 23.71 20.80 -5.27
N PHE A 34 22.84 20.61 -4.29
CA PHE A 34 21.40 20.59 -4.52
C PHE A 34 20.85 21.98 -4.81
N GLY A 35 19.80 22.06 -5.61
CA GLY A 35 19.03 23.29 -5.81
C GLY A 35 18.22 23.69 -4.58
N THR A 36 17.53 24.82 -4.67
CA THR A 36 16.65 25.31 -3.59
C THR A 36 15.45 24.38 -3.41
N ARG A 37 15.26 23.95 -2.19
CA ARG A 37 14.20 22.98 -1.82
C ARG A 37 12.87 23.68 -1.60
N THR A 38 11.80 23.10 -2.14
CA THR A 38 10.42 23.39 -1.77
C THR A 38 9.79 22.18 -1.07
N GLU A 39 8.86 22.45 -0.15
CA GLU A 39 8.09 21.42 0.56
C GLU A 39 6.65 21.45 0.06
N MET A 40 6.14 20.31 -0.44
CA MET A 40 4.76 20.21 -0.89
C MET A 40 3.89 19.44 0.11
N LYS A 41 2.73 20.01 0.42
CA LYS A 41 1.71 19.49 1.34
C LYS A 41 0.37 19.25 0.65
N ASN A 42 -0.57 18.64 1.39
CA ASN A 42 -1.92 18.32 0.92
C ASN A 42 -1.93 17.22 -0.17
N LEU A 43 -1.16 16.17 0.07
CA LEU A 43 -1.00 15.03 -0.82
C LEU A 43 -1.83 13.86 -0.29
N ASN A 44 -3.01 13.62 -0.88
CA ASN A 44 -4.01 12.69 -0.36
C ASN A 44 -4.03 11.33 -1.06
N SER A 45 -3.15 11.10 -2.03
CA SER A 45 -3.00 9.81 -2.72
C SER A 45 -1.62 9.69 -3.35
N PHE A 46 -1.15 8.46 -3.60
CA PHE A 46 0.09 8.24 -4.34
C PHE A 46 0.05 8.83 -5.75
N LYS A 47 -1.12 8.83 -6.39
CA LYS A 47 -1.32 9.48 -7.70
C LYS A 47 -1.16 11.00 -7.60
N ALA A 48 -1.68 11.62 -6.54
CA ALA A 48 -1.49 13.04 -6.28
C ALA A 48 -0.01 13.37 -5.97
N ILE A 49 0.68 12.52 -5.20
CA ILE A 49 2.11 12.67 -4.92
C ILE A 49 2.90 12.67 -6.23
N LYS A 50 2.68 11.71 -7.12
CA LYS A 50 3.36 11.64 -8.42
C LYS A 50 3.15 12.91 -9.23
N ARG A 51 1.89 13.34 -9.40
CA ARG A 51 1.56 14.56 -10.15
C ARG A 51 2.15 15.82 -9.54
N ALA A 52 2.17 15.89 -8.20
CA ALA A 52 2.77 17.00 -7.49
C ALA A 52 4.29 17.08 -7.71
N ILE A 53 4.98 15.94 -7.70
CA ILE A 53 6.42 15.88 -8.01
C ILE A 53 6.68 16.34 -9.44
N GLU A 54 5.94 15.82 -10.42
CA GLU A 54 6.08 16.16 -11.83
C GLU A 54 5.82 17.66 -12.06
N GLY A 55 4.70 18.19 -11.56
CA GLY A 55 4.35 19.60 -11.73
C GLY A 55 5.28 20.57 -11.00
N GLU A 56 5.79 20.21 -9.81
CA GLU A 56 6.77 21.05 -9.12
C GLU A 56 8.14 21.02 -9.78
N MET A 57 8.53 19.87 -10.30
CA MET A 57 9.76 19.75 -11.09
C MET A 57 9.73 20.65 -12.32
N GLU A 58 8.65 20.60 -13.11
CA GLU A 58 8.47 21.46 -14.28
C GLU A 58 8.51 22.94 -13.89
N ARG A 59 7.77 23.33 -12.86
CA ARG A 59 7.75 24.71 -12.36
C ARG A 59 9.14 25.22 -11.99
N GLN A 60 9.95 24.41 -11.29
CA GLN A 60 11.31 24.81 -10.91
C GLN A 60 12.24 24.92 -12.12
N ILE A 61 12.12 24.02 -13.10
CA ILE A 61 12.86 24.07 -14.35
C ILE A 61 12.53 25.37 -15.08
N ASP A 62 11.25 25.68 -15.29
CA ASP A 62 10.78 26.89 -15.98
C ASP A 62 11.33 28.18 -15.35
N LEU A 63 11.32 28.27 -14.01
CA LEU A 63 11.90 29.41 -13.28
C LEU A 63 13.39 29.54 -13.54
N ILE A 64 14.14 28.44 -13.44
CA ILE A 64 15.60 28.43 -13.64
C ILE A 64 15.94 28.82 -15.08
N GLU A 65 15.23 28.28 -16.07
CA GLU A 65 15.42 28.58 -17.49
C GLU A 65 15.06 30.06 -17.84
N ALA A 66 14.07 30.63 -17.13
CA ALA A 66 13.75 32.05 -17.21
C ALA A 66 14.75 32.96 -16.52
N GLY A 67 15.78 32.42 -15.87
CA GLY A 67 16.78 33.20 -15.09
C GLY A 67 16.26 33.65 -13.72
N GLU A 68 15.14 33.11 -13.28
CA GLU A 68 14.52 33.35 -11.97
C GLU A 68 15.08 32.41 -10.90
N LYS A 69 14.88 32.77 -9.63
CA LYS A 69 15.33 31.92 -8.50
C LYS A 69 14.16 31.19 -7.90
N VAL A 70 14.37 29.91 -7.64
CA VAL A 70 13.46 29.13 -6.80
C VAL A 70 13.55 29.64 -5.36
N VAL A 71 12.40 29.94 -4.74
CA VAL A 71 12.31 30.38 -3.34
C VAL A 71 12.05 29.18 -2.45
N GLN A 72 12.75 29.09 -1.32
CA GLN A 72 12.50 28.06 -0.32
C GLN A 72 11.18 28.35 0.40
N GLU A 73 10.15 27.57 0.10
CA GLU A 73 8.81 27.78 0.61
C GLU A 73 8.05 26.46 0.80
N THR A 74 7.00 26.50 1.62
CA THR A 74 5.99 25.44 1.69
C THR A 74 4.88 25.76 0.70
N ARG A 75 4.53 24.79 -0.14
CA ARG A 75 3.51 24.88 -1.17
C ARG A 75 2.39 23.85 -0.93
N ARG A 76 1.16 24.22 -1.26
CA ARG A 76 0.01 23.33 -1.24
C ARG A 76 -0.28 22.84 -2.66
N TRP A 77 -0.39 21.53 -2.81
CA TRP A 77 -0.84 20.93 -4.06
C TRP A 77 -2.37 21.03 -4.21
N ASP A 78 -2.85 21.42 -5.37
CA ASP A 78 -4.25 21.39 -5.80
C ASP A 78 -4.36 20.37 -6.93
N ASP A 79 -4.86 19.18 -6.59
CA ASP A 79 -4.94 18.07 -7.52
C ASP A 79 -5.94 18.29 -8.66
N THR A 80 -6.97 19.09 -8.42
CA THR A 80 -7.99 19.46 -9.42
C THR A 80 -7.41 20.38 -10.48
N LYS A 81 -6.55 21.32 -10.07
CA LYS A 81 -5.93 22.29 -10.96
C LYS A 81 -4.58 21.81 -11.52
N GLY A 82 -4.02 20.73 -10.96
CA GLY A 82 -2.71 20.24 -11.34
C GLY A 82 -1.57 21.25 -11.07
N ALA A 83 -1.69 22.07 -10.03
CA ALA A 83 -0.76 23.14 -9.72
C ALA A 83 -0.50 23.27 -8.22
N SER A 84 0.65 23.83 -7.86
CA SER A 84 1.01 24.14 -6.48
C SER A 84 0.93 25.65 -6.22
N TYR A 85 0.57 26.02 -4.98
CA TYR A 85 0.46 27.41 -4.53
C TYR A 85 1.31 27.62 -3.28
N ALA A 86 2.04 28.74 -3.21
CA ALA A 86 2.77 29.11 -2.02
C ALA A 86 1.83 29.30 -0.84
N MET A 87 2.15 28.66 0.30
CA MET A 87 1.39 28.82 1.54
C MET A 87 2.06 29.82 2.48
N ARG A 88 3.36 29.68 2.65
CA ARG A 88 4.17 30.48 3.57
C ARG A 88 5.62 30.44 3.12
N SER A 89 6.29 31.58 3.07
CA SER A 89 7.74 31.62 2.98
C SER A 89 8.34 31.26 4.34
N LYS A 90 9.35 30.38 4.36
CA LYS A 90 10.14 30.11 5.57
C LYS A 90 11.26 31.15 5.71
N GLU A 91 10.92 32.43 5.72
CA GLU A 91 11.91 33.47 5.99
C GLU A 91 12.47 33.41 7.42
N ASP A 92 11.69 32.80 8.34
CA ASP A 92 12.09 32.51 9.70
C ASP A 92 12.17 31.00 9.92
N ALA A 93 13.17 30.34 9.36
CA ALA A 93 13.53 29.00 9.81
C ALA A 93 14.02 29.12 11.25
N GLN A 94 13.11 28.94 12.20
CA GLN A 94 13.47 28.91 13.62
C GLN A 94 14.52 27.82 13.80
N ASP A 95 15.62 28.19 14.42
CA ASP A 95 16.66 27.26 14.87
C ASP A 95 16.02 26.29 15.83
N TYR A 96 15.72 25.06 15.36
CA TYR A 96 15.27 23.98 16.21
C TYR A 96 16.46 23.61 17.10
N ARG A 97 16.42 24.05 18.33
CA ARG A 97 17.43 23.71 19.34
C ARG A 97 17.24 22.27 19.76
N TYR A 98 17.88 21.35 19.07
CA TYR A 98 17.90 19.94 19.46
C TYR A 98 18.85 19.79 20.66
N PHE A 99 18.28 19.47 21.80
CA PHE A 99 19.01 19.05 23.00
C PHE A 99 18.24 17.90 23.67
N PRO A 100 18.93 16.98 24.38
CA PRO A 100 18.25 15.94 25.12
C PRO A 100 17.27 16.53 26.14
N ASP A 101 16.05 15.96 26.20
CA ASP A 101 15.09 16.35 27.21
C ASP A 101 15.61 15.90 28.60
N PRO A 102 15.75 16.78 29.58
CA PRO A 102 16.33 16.45 30.88
C PRO A 102 15.47 15.48 31.68
N ASP A 103 14.16 15.39 31.36
CA ASP A 103 13.22 14.48 32.06
C ASP A 103 13.19 13.07 31.41
N LEU A 104 13.85 12.87 30.29
CA LEU A 104 13.94 11.58 29.61
C LEU A 104 15.30 10.93 29.85
N VAL A 105 15.27 9.74 30.44
CA VAL A 105 16.47 8.90 30.59
C VAL A 105 16.85 8.25 29.25
N PRO A 106 18.14 7.96 29.03
CA PRO A 106 18.58 7.19 27.86
C PRO A 106 17.82 5.86 27.76
N ILE A 107 17.34 5.53 26.57
CA ILE A 107 16.70 4.25 26.29
C ILE A 107 17.78 3.28 25.84
N GLU A 108 17.98 2.21 26.60
CA GLU A 108 18.87 1.12 26.25
C GLU A 108 18.07 0.00 25.58
N ILE A 109 18.40 -0.30 24.33
CA ILE A 109 17.79 -1.39 23.59
C ILE A 109 18.73 -2.61 23.69
N SER A 110 18.30 -3.64 24.42
CA SER A 110 19.07 -4.86 24.61
C SER A 110 18.99 -5.77 23.35
N ASP A 111 20.02 -6.63 23.18
CA ASP A 111 19.99 -7.64 22.14
C ASP A 111 18.79 -8.58 22.26
N GLU A 112 18.41 -8.94 23.51
CA GLU A 112 17.20 -9.75 23.75
C GLU A 112 15.91 -9.07 23.24
N TRP A 113 15.79 -7.75 23.39
CA TRP A 113 14.66 -7.01 22.84
C TRP A 113 14.69 -6.99 21.32
N MET A 114 15.88 -6.78 20.72
CA MET A 114 16.06 -6.83 19.27
C MET A 114 15.71 -8.21 18.70
N ASP A 115 16.09 -9.28 19.36
CA ASP A 115 15.78 -10.64 18.93
C ASP A 115 14.28 -10.93 19.03
N LYS A 116 13.61 -10.52 20.10
CA LYS A 116 12.15 -10.62 20.21
C LYS A 116 11.42 -9.88 19.08
N VAL A 117 11.91 -8.70 18.69
CA VAL A 117 11.33 -7.95 17.56
C VAL A 117 11.56 -8.67 16.24
N ARG A 118 12.76 -9.23 16.02
CA ARG A 118 13.05 -10.01 14.80
C ARG A 118 12.18 -11.27 14.70
N ASP A 119 12.04 -12.00 15.80
CA ASP A 119 11.24 -13.22 15.84
C ASP A 119 9.74 -12.96 15.66
N ALA A 120 9.27 -11.76 16.02
CA ALA A 120 7.88 -11.34 15.87
C ALA A 120 7.57 -10.71 14.50
N GLN A 121 8.58 -10.48 13.65
CA GLN A 121 8.35 -9.91 12.33
C GLN A 121 7.53 -10.87 11.45
N PRO A 122 6.48 -10.38 10.79
CA PRO A 122 5.77 -11.18 9.81
C PRO A 122 6.63 -11.37 8.54
N GLU A 123 6.33 -12.40 7.78
CA GLU A 123 6.87 -12.54 6.43
C GLU A 123 6.38 -11.38 5.56
N PHE A 124 7.32 -10.63 4.96
CA PHE A 124 7.01 -9.50 4.12
C PHE A 124 6.66 -9.91 2.68
N ARG A 125 6.13 -8.94 1.93
CA ARG A 125 5.70 -9.15 0.54
C ARG A 125 6.74 -9.83 -0.33
N ASP A 126 7.99 -9.37 -0.28
CA ASP A 126 9.03 -9.87 -1.19
C ASP A 126 9.42 -11.31 -0.85
N GLU A 127 9.40 -11.69 0.42
CA GLU A 127 9.60 -13.06 0.88
C GLU A 127 8.42 -13.95 0.45
N LYS A 128 7.17 -13.48 0.64
CA LYS A 128 5.97 -14.19 0.15
C LYS A 128 6.00 -14.41 -1.37
N LYS A 129 6.47 -13.43 -2.14
CA LYS A 129 6.60 -13.58 -3.60
C LYS A 129 7.53 -14.73 -3.99
N VAL A 130 8.67 -14.84 -3.34
CA VAL A 130 9.61 -15.93 -3.56
C VAL A 130 8.96 -17.27 -3.17
N ARG A 131 8.40 -17.34 -1.96
CA ARG A 131 7.74 -18.55 -1.46
C ARG A 131 6.57 -18.99 -2.33
N TYR A 132 5.67 -18.10 -2.74
CA TYR A 132 4.52 -18.45 -3.61
C TYR A 132 4.97 -18.97 -4.97
N LYS A 133 6.10 -18.46 -5.47
CA LYS A 133 6.69 -18.96 -6.72
C LYS A 133 7.27 -20.36 -6.55
N GLU A 134 8.03 -20.58 -5.48
CA GLU A 134 8.76 -21.83 -5.25
C GLU A 134 7.84 -22.97 -4.76
N GLU A 135 6.92 -22.67 -3.84
CA GLU A 135 6.06 -23.68 -3.23
C GLU A 135 4.79 -23.96 -4.01
N TYR A 136 4.20 -22.93 -4.64
CA TYR A 136 2.88 -23.05 -5.27
C TYR A 136 2.89 -22.95 -6.80
N ASP A 137 4.05 -22.62 -7.40
CA ASP A 137 4.24 -22.44 -8.84
C ASP A 137 3.17 -21.51 -9.47
N LEU A 138 2.84 -20.44 -8.75
CA LEU A 138 1.89 -19.45 -9.25
C LEU A 138 2.53 -18.52 -10.30
N PRO A 139 1.74 -17.99 -11.25
CA PRO A 139 2.20 -16.96 -12.17
C PRO A 139 2.66 -15.69 -11.44
N ASP A 140 3.72 -15.03 -11.90
CA ASP A 140 4.25 -13.81 -11.29
C ASP A 140 3.19 -12.70 -11.19
N TYR A 141 2.30 -12.59 -12.16
CA TYR A 141 1.18 -11.65 -12.17
C TYR A 141 0.21 -11.89 -11.01
N ASP A 142 -0.17 -13.14 -10.78
CA ASP A 142 -1.07 -13.52 -9.68
C ASP A 142 -0.42 -13.25 -8.33
N ILE A 143 0.86 -13.62 -8.20
CA ILE A 143 1.67 -13.38 -7.01
C ILE A 143 1.72 -11.87 -6.70
N ASP A 144 1.96 -11.03 -7.71
CA ASP A 144 2.06 -9.59 -7.53
C ASP A 144 0.77 -8.96 -7.03
N ILE A 145 -0.38 -9.43 -7.50
CA ILE A 145 -1.68 -8.92 -7.07
C ILE A 145 -2.04 -9.45 -5.68
N ILE A 146 -1.94 -10.75 -5.44
CA ILE A 146 -2.27 -11.36 -4.14
C ILE A 146 -1.40 -10.74 -3.04
N THR A 147 -0.10 -10.64 -3.25
CA THR A 147 0.82 -10.05 -2.28
C THR A 147 0.80 -8.51 -2.24
N GLY A 148 0.12 -7.87 -3.17
CA GLY A 148 -0.09 -6.43 -3.22
C GLY A 148 -1.00 -5.91 -2.10
N SER A 149 -1.88 -6.76 -1.56
CA SER A 149 -2.67 -6.53 -0.35
C SER A 149 -2.31 -7.59 0.68
N LYS A 150 -1.98 -7.15 1.91
CA LYS A 150 -1.78 -8.09 3.03
C LYS A 150 -3.04 -8.90 3.29
N HIS A 151 -4.19 -8.25 3.25
CA HIS A 151 -5.49 -8.87 3.51
C HIS A 151 -5.80 -9.98 2.51
N LEU A 152 -5.56 -9.74 1.21
CA LEU A 152 -5.75 -10.75 0.17
C LEU A 152 -4.77 -11.92 0.32
N ALA A 153 -3.51 -11.65 0.69
CA ALA A 153 -2.53 -12.67 1.00
C ALA A 153 -2.94 -13.53 2.21
N ASP A 154 -3.48 -12.90 3.25
CA ASP A 154 -3.98 -13.61 4.44
C ASP A 154 -5.18 -14.54 4.09
N ILE A 155 -6.12 -14.08 3.26
CA ILE A 155 -7.24 -14.90 2.75
C ILE A 155 -6.70 -16.07 1.94
N PHE A 156 -5.75 -15.82 1.03
CA PHE A 156 -5.12 -16.87 0.22
C PHE A 156 -4.47 -17.95 1.11
N GLU A 157 -3.61 -17.55 2.03
CA GLU A 157 -2.91 -18.48 2.92
C GLU A 157 -3.87 -19.24 3.84
N ALA A 158 -4.86 -18.57 4.41
CA ALA A 158 -5.85 -19.22 5.25
C ALA A 158 -6.68 -20.26 4.48
N THR A 159 -7.04 -19.96 3.21
CA THR A 159 -7.81 -20.88 2.36
C THR A 159 -6.98 -22.12 1.98
N ILE A 160 -5.71 -21.97 1.65
CA ILE A 160 -4.85 -23.12 1.35
C ILE A 160 -4.53 -23.96 2.60
N ALA A 161 -4.41 -23.31 3.77
CA ALA A 161 -4.23 -24.03 5.05
C ALA A 161 -5.41 -24.96 5.39
N LEU A 162 -6.59 -24.70 4.84
CA LEU A 162 -7.79 -25.56 4.94
C LEU A 162 -7.77 -26.73 3.93
N GLY A 163 -6.69 -26.88 3.13
CA GLY A 163 -6.50 -27.98 2.19
C GLY A 163 -6.94 -27.69 0.75
N SER A 164 -7.26 -26.44 0.44
CA SER A 164 -7.56 -26.03 -0.93
C SER A 164 -6.30 -25.97 -1.78
N GLU A 165 -6.42 -26.32 -3.07
CA GLU A 165 -5.32 -26.27 -4.03
C GLU A 165 -4.91 -24.81 -4.30
N PRO A 166 -3.63 -24.42 -4.13
CA PRO A 166 -3.20 -23.03 -4.26
C PRO A 166 -3.60 -22.37 -5.59
N LYS A 167 -3.51 -23.11 -6.70
CA LYS A 167 -3.86 -22.60 -8.02
C LYS A 167 -5.36 -22.33 -8.17
N GLU A 168 -6.21 -23.17 -7.56
CA GLU A 168 -7.66 -22.92 -7.55
C GLU A 168 -8.02 -21.72 -6.69
N VAL A 169 -7.39 -21.55 -5.51
CA VAL A 169 -7.59 -20.39 -4.66
C VAL A 169 -7.17 -19.11 -5.42
N SER A 170 -5.98 -19.13 -6.05
CA SER A 170 -5.53 -18.02 -6.91
C SER A 170 -6.56 -17.70 -8.00
N ASN A 171 -7.07 -18.69 -8.71
CA ASN A 171 -8.08 -18.50 -9.76
C ASN A 171 -9.36 -17.81 -9.24
N TRP A 172 -9.82 -18.16 -8.04
CA TRP A 172 -11.00 -17.52 -7.43
C TRP A 172 -10.72 -16.10 -7.00
N LEU A 173 -9.57 -15.84 -6.40
CA LEU A 173 -9.18 -14.50 -5.99
C LEU A 173 -8.95 -13.58 -7.19
N MET A 174 -8.21 -14.04 -8.20
CA MET A 174 -7.89 -13.27 -9.40
C MET A 174 -9.09 -13.06 -10.33
N GLY A 175 -9.96 -14.07 -10.44
CA GLY A 175 -11.12 -14.00 -11.31
C GLY A 175 -12.31 -13.32 -10.64
N GLU A 176 -12.94 -14.02 -9.71
CA GLU A 176 -14.24 -13.59 -9.17
C GLU A 176 -14.11 -12.53 -8.08
N THR A 177 -13.13 -12.65 -7.16
CA THR A 177 -12.97 -11.67 -6.07
C THR A 177 -12.61 -10.30 -6.65
N ILE A 178 -11.59 -10.21 -7.50
CA ILE A 178 -11.19 -8.93 -8.12
C ILE A 178 -12.32 -8.36 -9.00
N ARG A 179 -13.07 -9.20 -9.72
CA ARG A 179 -14.23 -8.75 -10.49
C ARG A 179 -15.27 -8.09 -9.59
N LEU A 180 -15.66 -8.74 -8.50
CA LEU A 180 -16.66 -8.23 -7.57
C LEU A 180 -16.21 -6.97 -6.83
N VAL A 181 -14.94 -6.90 -6.43
CA VAL A 181 -14.34 -5.70 -5.85
C VAL A 181 -14.46 -4.51 -6.82
N ASN A 182 -14.10 -4.71 -8.10
CA ASN A 182 -14.18 -3.66 -9.11
C ASN A 182 -15.63 -3.24 -9.41
N GLU A 183 -16.56 -4.19 -9.48
CA GLU A 183 -18.00 -3.92 -9.71
C GLU A 183 -18.65 -3.19 -8.54
N SER A 184 -18.18 -3.42 -7.32
CA SER A 184 -18.70 -2.80 -6.10
C SER A 184 -17.99 -1.50 -5.74
N GLU A 185 -16.96 -1.11 -6.51
CA GLU A 185 -16.10 0.06 -6.23
C GLU A 185 -15.53 0.07 -4.80
N MET A 186 -15.35 -1.12 -4.20
CA MET A 186 -14.82 -1.26 -2.85
C MET A 186 -13.29 -1.41 -2.84
N ASP A 187 -12.66 -1.13 -1.71
CA ASP A 187 -11.25 -1.44 -1.51
C ASP A 187 -11.05 -2.95 -1.35
N ILE A 188 -9.95 -3.47 -1.89
CA ILE A 188 -9.60 -4.89 -1.74
C ILE A 188 -9.41 -5.29 -0.27
N ASP A 189 -8.98 -4.35 0.57
CA ASP A 189 -8.79 -4.56 2.00
C ASP A 189 -10.12 -4.58 2.78
N ASP A 190 -11.26 -4.23 2.15
CA ASP A 190 -12.60 -4.31 2.73
C ASP A 190 -13.33 -5.63 2.42
N VAL A 191 -12.70 -6.55 1.69
CA VAL A 191 -13.25 -7.90 1.44
C VAL A 191 -13.42 -8.65 2.76
N SER A 192 -14.62 -9.16 3.03
CA SER A 192 -14.99 -9.65 4.36
C SER A 192 -15.44 -11.12 4.44
N PHE A 193 -15.47 -11.85 3.32
CA PHE A 193 -15.87 -13.26 3.36
C PHE A 193 -14.80 -14.12 4.07
N LYS A 194 -15.26 -15.18 4.74
CA LYS A 194 -14.38 -16.09 5.46
C LYS A 194 -13.65 -17.06 4.52
N PRO A 195 -12.35 -17.30 4.74
CA PRO A 195 -11.57 -18.29 3.99
C PRO A 195 -12.20 -19.68 3.99
N GLU A 196 -12.90 -20.08 5.06
CA GLU A 196 -13.59 -21.34 5.20
C GLU A 196 -14.72 -21.50 4.17
N HIS A 197 -15.41 -20.41 3.84
CA HIS A 197 -16.49 -20.43 2.85
C HIS A 197 -15.92 -20.58 1.43
N LEU A 198 -14.80 -19.93 1.13
CA LEU A 198 -14.12 -20.13 -0.15
C LEU A 198 -13.57 -21.56 -0.27
N ALA A 199 -12.93 -22.08 0.79
CA ALA A 199 -12.40 -23.44 0.80
C ALA A 199 -13.53 -24.47 0.58
N LYS A 200 -14.65 -24.32 1.27
CA LYS A 200 -15.81 -25.19 1.11
C LYS A 200 -16.40 -25.14 -0.29
N LEU A 201 -16.52 -23.95 -0.87
CA LEU A 201 -16.99 -23.78 -2.24
C LEU A 201 -16.10 -24.51 -3.26
N ILE A 202 -14.78 -24.37 -3.10
CA ILE A 202 -13.80 -25.06 -3.95
C ILE A 202 -13.94 -26.59 -3.80
N GLU A 203 -14.13 -27.07 -2.58
CA GLU A 203 -14.34 -28.49 -2.30
C GLU A 203 -15.63 -29.03 -2.95
N MET A 204 -16.75 -28.32 -2.85
CA MET A 204 -18.02 -28.70 -3.49
C MET A 204 -17.89 -28.81 -5.02
N ILE A 205 -17.13 -27.90 -5.64
CA ILE A 205 -16.87 -27.97 -7.09
C ILE A 205 -15.97 -29.18 -7.41
N LYS A 206 -14.94 -29.43 -6.63
CA LYS A 206 -14.01 -30.54 -6.79
C LYS A 206 -14.71 -31.89 -6.67
N ASN A 207 -15.67 -31.98 -5.76
CA ASN A 207 -16.48 -33.16 -5.56
C ASN A 207 -17.63 -33.33 -6.59
N ASN A 208 -17.77 -32.40 -7.54
CA ASN A 208 -18.87 -32.33 -8.51
C ASN A 208 -20.29 -32.24 -7.87
N GLU A 209 -20.40 -31.68 -6.67
CA GLU A 209 -21.66 -31.34 -6.03
C GLU A 209 -22.34 -30.18 -6.76
N ILE A 210 -21.56 -29.21 -7.21
CA ILE A 210 -21.97 -28.11 -8.06
C ILE A 210 -20.96 -27.92 -9.22
N ASN A 211 -21.42 -27.38 -10.34
CA ASN A 211 -20.53 -27.01 -11.41
C ASN A 211 -19.93 -25.58 -11.21
N ARG A 212 -18.89 -25.24 -11.96
CA ARG A 212 -18.20 -23.95 -11.80
C ARG A 212 -19.09 -22.73 -12.08
N SER A 213 -20.10 -22.85 -12.95
CA SER A 213 -21.05 -21.77 -13.23
C SER A 213 -21.92 -21.45 -12.03
N VAL A 214 -22.52 -22.49 -11.44
CA VAL A 214 -23.28 -22.36 -10.19
C VAL A 214 -22.37 -21.90 -9.05
N GLY A 215 -21.13 -22.40 -9.00
CA GLY A 215 -20.14 -21.96 -8.02
C GLY A 215 -19.89 -20.45 -8.06
N LYS A 216 -19.88 -19.81 -9.23
CA LYS A 216 -19.74 -18.35 -9.35
C LYS A 216 -20.96 -17.61 -8.77
N GLU A 217 -22.16 -18.09 -9.04
CA GLU A 217 -23.39 -17.49 -8.48
C GLU A 217 -23.45 -17.62 -6.95
N VAL A 218 -23.02 -18.79 -6.42
CA VAL A 218 -22.89 -19.00 -4.96
C VAL A 218 -21.82 -18.08 -4.38
N PHE A 219 -20.66 -17.94 -5.06
CA PHE A 219 -19.58 -17.07 -4.58
C PHE A 219 -20.00 -15.60 -4.51
N GLU A 220 -20.84 -15.11 -5.41
CA GLU A 220 -21.36 -13.73 -5.31
C GLU A 220 -22.14 -13.51 -4.01
N LYS A 221 -22.87 -14.51 -3.53
CA LYS A 221 -23.58 -14.46 -2.23
C LYS A 221 -22.59 -14.55 -1.06
N VAL A 222 -21.63 -15.47 -1.16
CA VAL A 222 -20.53 -15.57 -0.17
C VAL A 222 -19.81 -14.25 -0.04
N PHE A 223 -19.46 -13.62 -1.16
CA PHE A 223 -18.76 -12.34 -1.18
C PHE A 223 -19.56 -11.20 -0.53
N LYS A 224 -20.87 -11.14 -0.79
CA LYS A 224 -21.75 -10.05 -0.32
C LYS A 224 -22.25 -10.23 1.11
N GLU A 225 -22.49 -11.45 1.52
CA GLU A 225 -23.25 -11.77 2.73
C GLU A 225 -22.51 -12.70 3.69
N ASP A 226 -21.31 -13.18 3.32
CA ASP A 226 -20.50 -14.17 4.05
C ASP A 226 -21.30 -15.41 4.50
N ILE A 227 -22.19 -15.90 3.64
CA ILE A 227 -23.00 -17.08 3.92
C ILE A 227 -22.24 -18.39 3.65
N ASP A 228 -22.64 -19.46 4.34
CA ASP A 228 -22.12 -20.81 4.06
C ASP A 228 -22.54 -21.24 2.65
N PRO A 229 -21.62 -21.67 1.77
CA PRO A 229 -21.92 -22.10 0.39
C PRO A 229 -22.90 -23.26 0.29
N ALA A 230 -23.08 -24.05 1.36
CA ALA A 230 -23.99 -25.16 1.40
C ALA A 230 -25.36 -24.83 2.01
N ALA A 231 -25.64 -23.59 2.37
CA ALA A 231 -26.88 -23.14 2.99
C ALA A 231 -28.04 -22.99 1.98
#